data_d51f5f4fcfecb239c21851e44f4553f2
#
_entry.id   d51f5f4fcfecb239c21851e44f4553f2
#
_cell.length_a   1.000
_cell.length_b   1.000
_cell.length_c   1.000
_cell.angle_alpha   90.00
_cell.angle_beta   90.00
_cell.angle_gamma   90.00
#
_symmetry.space_group_name_H-M   'P 1'
#
loop_
_entity.id
_entity.type
_entity.pdbx_description
1 polymer ?
#
loop_
_entity_poly.entity_id
_entity_poly.type
_entity_poly.pdbx_seq_one_letter_code
_entity_poly.pdbx_strand_id
1 'polypeptide(L)'
;MAAPKLLYLVTEDWAFLSHRLPMARAARAAGFDVAVAARVAEHGERIRAEGFALHPLAWRRRDLGPLAALRAIAEIHRLYRRERPDVVHHVALKPMIYGGVAALLARRPAIVSSLTGTGYAFSSPSLKARLMRLPITLVLRALLARQRSVVVVQNEGHRELLLRLAPGAGDRVAIVRGSGIDTVRYQPLPDPESRPVTIGFVARLLADKGVRSLIEAYRLLLARGVAVGLLIAGTPDPENPTSIPEEEVRGWLAMPGVRWLGQVSDVREVWREAHIAVLPSLHEGLPKSLLEAAACARPIVATDVPGCREIARPDQNALLVPVEDPAALADALQRLVEDAALRRQLGAASRRLVDPALSDATIGAETVALYRRLLEIRR
;
A
#
# COMPACT_ATOMS: atom_id res chain seq x y z
N MET A 1 28.74 19.71 -8.67
CA MET A 1 27.46 20.26 -8.15
C MET A 1 27.10 19.50 -6.89
N ALA A 2 26.52 20.16 -5.87
CA ALA A 2 26.05 19.47 -4.66
C ALA A 2 24.96 18.47 -5.02
N ALA A 3 24.88 17.35 -4.32
CA ALA A 3 23.84 16.35 -4.49
C ALA A 3 22.45 16.96 -4.23
N PRO A 4 21.46 16.73 -5.10
CA PRO A 4 20.11 17.25 -4.88
C PRO A 4 19.47 16.63 -3.65
N LYS A 5 18.88 17.46 -2.80
CA LYS A 5 18.29 17.03 -1.53
C LYS A 5 16.84 16.58 -1.71
N LEU A 6 16.55 15.32 -1.37
CA LEU A 6 15.24 14.70 -1.37
C LEU A 6 14.75 14.50 0.06
N LEU A 7 13.57 15.05 0.40
CA LEU A 7 12.98 14.86 1.72
C LEU A 7 11.66 14.11 1.61
N TYR A 8 11.61 12.89 2.15
CA TYR A 8 10.39 12.13 2.33
C TYR A 8 9.59 12.66 3.52
N LEU A 9 8.30 12.91 3.35
CA LEU A 9 7.36 13.21 4.41
C LEU A 9 6.36 12.07 4.52
N VAL A 10 6.43 11.32 5.63
CA VAL A 10 5.62 10.09 5.85
C VAL A 10 4.93 10.19 7.20
N THR A 11 3.76 9.61 7.35
CA THR A 11 3.00 9.71 8.62
C THR A 11 3.73 9.00 9.76
N GLU A 12 4.23 7.78 9.54
CA GLU A 12 4.82 6.91 10.55
C GLU A 12 6.16 6.32 10.05
N ASP A 13 7.10 6.08 10.94
CA ASP A 13 8.42 5.50 10.63
C ASP A 13 8.34 4.08 10.03
N TRP A 14 7.46 3.23 10.56
CA TRP A 14 7.22 1.89 10.02
C TRP A 14 6.69 1.92 8.57
N ALA A 15 5.86 2.91 8.24
CA ALA A 15 5.30 3.05 6.89
C ALA A 15 6.38 3.42 5.86
N PHE A 16 7.38 4.23 6.26
CA PHE A 16 8.55 4.50 5.43
C PHE A 16 9.32 3.21 5.14
N LEU A 17 9.69 2.47 6.18
CA LEU A 17 10.47 1.23 6.03
C LEU A 17 9.74 0.18 5.20
N SER A 18 8.43 0.03 5.41
CA SER A 18 7.63 -0.97 4.72
C SER A 18 7.37 -0.64 3.25
N HIS A 19 7.21 0.66 2.91
CA HIS A 19 6.68 1.05 1.60
C HIS A 19 7.56 2.02 0.81
N ARG A 20 8.61 2.62 1.40
CA ARG A 20 9.41 3.65 0.73
C ARG A 20 10.91 3.42 0.78
N LEU A 21 11.37 2.51 1.63
CA LEU A 21 12.77 2.20 1.76
C LEU A 21 13.45 1.81 0.44
N PRO A 22 12.87 0.94 -0.43
CA PRO A 22 13.50 0.61 -1.70
C PRO A 22 13.69 1.84 -2.61
N MET A 23 12.69 2.71 -2.71
CA MET A 23 12.76 3.93 -3.51
C MET A 23 13.76 4.94 -2.96
N ALA A 24 13.84 5.05 -1.62
CA ALA A 24 14.82 5.91 -0.95
C ALA A 24 16.26 5.41 -1.18
N ARG A 25 16.48 4.10 -1.15
CA ARG A 25 17.76 3.47 -1.52
C ARG A 25 18.11 3.71 -2.98
N ALA A 26 17.13 3.56 -3.90
CA ALA A 26 17.32 3.84 -5.32
C ALA A 26 17.66 5.32 -5.57
N ALA A 27 16.99 6.25 -4.88
CA ALA A 27 17.29 7.67 -4.97
C ALA A 27 18.71 7.98 -4.46
N ARG A 28 19.12 7.41 -3.33
CA ARG A 28 20.49 7.58 -2.82
C ARG A 28 21.53 7.02 -3.80
N ALA A 29 21.30 5.85 -4.35
CA ALA A 29 22.16 5.25 -5.36
C ALA A 29 22.25 6.10 -6.65
N ALA A 30 21.18 6.85 -6.95
CA ALA A 30 21.11 7.80 -8.07
C ALA A 30 21.74 9.18 -7.76
N GLY A 31 22.35 9.35 -6.57
CA GLY A 31 23.09 10.55 -6.17
C GLY A 31 22.27 11.60 -5.41
N PHE A 32 21.09 11.27 -4.88
CA PHE A 32 20.34 12.18 -4.01
C PHE A 32 20.83 12.10 -2.55
N ASP A 33 20.88 13.26 -1.89
CA ASP A 33 20.96 13.35 -0.42
C ASP A 33 19.54 13.16 0.15
N VAL A 34 19.31 12.00 0.82
CA VAL A 34 17.96 11.59 1.23
C VAL A 34 17.76 11.83 2.73
N ALA A 35 16.69 12.56 3.05
CA ALA A 35 16.20 12.77 4.41
C ALA A 35 14.76 12.26 4.58
N VAL A 36 14.38 11.90 5.79
CA VAL A 36 13.07 11.38 6.15
C VAL A 36 12.48 12.22 7.29
N ALA A 37 11.24 12.67 7.12
CA ALA A 37 10.47 13.31 8.17
C ALA A 37 9.24 12.46 8.47
N ALA A 38 9.09 11.97 9.70
CA ALA A 38 8.01 11.10 10.12
C ALA A 38 7.77 11.21 11.63
N ARG A 39 6.58 10.78 12.09
CA ARG A 39 6.43 10.42 13.50
C ARG A 39 7.29 9.19 13.77
N VAL A 40 8.16 9.30 14.77
CA VAL A 40 9.05 8.21 15.16
C VAL A 40 8.46 7.50 16.37
N ALA A 41 8.24 6.18 16.25
CA ALA A 41 7.85 5.31 17.34
C ALA A 41 8.99 4.35 17.68
N GLU A 42 9.12 3.23 16.97
CA GLU A 42 10.06 2.14 17.29
C GLU A 42 11.17 1.97 16.25
N HIS A 43 11.01 2.57 15.07
CA HIS A 43 11.87 2.25 13.92
C HIS A 43 12.87 3.36 13.55
N GLY A 44 13.00 4.41 14.35
CA GLY A 44 13.88 5.54 14.05
C GLY A 44 15.34 5.13 13.83
N GLU A 45 15.87 4.26 14.67
CA GLU A 45 17.25 3.77 14.55
C GLU A 45 17.49 2.97 13.27
N ARG A 46 16.50 2.19 12.81
CA ARG A 46 16.62 1.47 11.54
C ARG A 46 16.70 2.43 10.35
N ILE A 47 15.98 3.57 10.40
CA ILE A 47 16.06 4.59 9.35
C ILE A 47 17.43 5.26 9.35
N ARG A 48 18.00 5.55 10.54
CA ARG A 48 19.35 6.11 10.66
C ARG A 48 20.43 5.13 10.21
N ALA A 49 20.28 3.84 10.54
CA ALA A 49 21.20 2.78 10.13
C ALA A 49 21.24 2.60 8.59
N GLU A 50 20.17 2.98 7.88
CA GLU A 50 20.17 3.09 6.41
C GLU A 50 21.00 4.30 5.89
N GLY A 51 21.52 5.15 6.77
CA GLY A 51 22.27 6.35 6.40
C GLY A 51 21.39 7.54 6.00
N PHE A 52 20.11 7.56 6.34
CA PHE A 52 19.20 8.67 6.08
C PHE A 52 19.13 9.63 7.27
N ALA A 53 19.18 10.95 6.99
CA ALA A 53 18.85 11.95 8.01
C ALA A 53 17.36 11.82 8.41
N LEU A 54 17.10 11.77 9.73
CA LEU A 54 15.76 11.58 10.26
C LEU A 54 15.31 12.82 11.05
N HIS A 55 14.17 13.39 10.66
CA HIS A 55 13.53 14.53 11.32
C HIS A 55 12.23 14.04 11.99
N PRO A 56 12.22 13.84 13.33
CA PRO A 56 11.01 13.49 14.05
C PRO A 56 9.96 14.60 13.96
N LEU A 57 8.69 14.21 13.74
CA LEU A 57 7.54 15.11 13.71
C LEU A 57 6.62 14.86 14.90
N ALA A 58 6.06 15.92 15.45
CA ALA A 58 5.19 15.85 16.62
C ALA A 58 3.74 15.44 16.29
N TRP A 59 3.34 15.43 15.04
CA TRP A 59 1.97 15.09 14.65
C TRP A 59 1.56 13.67 15.04
N ARG A 60 0.25 13.47 15.24
CA ARG A 60 -0.32 12.14 15.50
C ARG A 60 -1.31 11.77 14.39
N ARG A 61 -1.49 10.48 14.17
CA ARG A 61 -2.37 9.95 13.12
C ARG A 61 -3.82 10.41 13.30
N ARG A 62 -4.29 10.46 14.56
CA ARG A 62 -5.67 10.86 14.94
C ARG A 62 -5.91 12.38 15.00
N ASP A 63 -4.87 13.20 14.96
CA ASP A 63 -5.01 14.64 15.03
C ASP A 63 -5.56 15.18 13.71
N LEU A 64 -6.87 15.40 13.65
CA LEU A 64 -7.61 15.88 12.47
C LEU A 64 -8.22 17.26 12.68
N GLY A 65 -8.06 17.85 13.86
CA GLY A 65 -8.59 19.17 14.16
C GLY A 65 -7.84 20.31 13.44
N PRO A 66 -8.49 21.46 13.18
CA PRO A 66 -7.89 22.57 12.42
C PRO A 66 -6.64 23.15 13.09
N LEU A 67 -6.60 23.26 14.40
CA LEU A 67 -5.41 23.73 15.12
C LEU A 67 -4.24 22.75 15.02
N ALA A 68 -4.51 21.45 15.10
CA ALA A 68 -3.49 20.41 14.91
C ALA A 68 -2.94 20.44 13.48
N ALA A 69 -3.81 20.63 12.49
CA ALA A 69 -3.41 20.79 11.10
C ALA A 69 -2.50 22.00 10.89
N LEU A 70 -2.88 23.18 11.44
CA LEU A 70 -2.07 24.39 11.35
C LEU A 70 -0.68 24.23 12.01
N ARG A 71 -0.63 23.60 13.20
CA ARG A 71 0.65 23.32 13.90
C ARG A 71 1.53 22.40 13.06
N ALA A 72 0.98 21.32 12.51
CA ALA A 72 1.71 20.39 11.66
C ALA A 72 2.22 21.07 10.37
N ILE A 73 1.40 21.88 9.70
CA ILE A 73 1.81 22.64 8.51
C ILE A 73 2.93 23.61 8.86
N ALA A 74 2.84 24.33 9.98
CA ALA A 74 3.87 25.26 10.43
C ALA A 74 5.20 24.53 10.78
N GLU A 75 5.12 23.36 11.41
CA GLU A 75 6.29 22.52 11.71
C GLU A 75 6.97 22.05 10.42
N ILE A 76 6.21 21.52 9.47
CA ILE A 76 6.72 21.06 8.17
C ILE A 76 7.27 22.24 7.37
N HIS A 77 6.61 23.39 7.36
CA HIS A 77 7.10 24.59 6.68
C HIS A 77 8.46 25.05 7.22
N ARG A 78 8.62 25.09 8.57
CA ARG A 78 9.91 25.40 9.21
C ARG A 78 10.99 24.40 8.83
N LEU A 79 10.65 23.10 8.78
CA LEU A 79 11.54 22.06 8.32
C LEU A 79 11.99 22.31 6.87
N TYR A 80 11.08 22.59 5.95
CA TYR A 80 11.41 22.88 4.55
C TYR A 80 12.27 24.12 4.37
N ARG A 81 12.06 25.14 5.20
CA ARG A 81 12.92 26.34 5.19
C ARG A 81 14.32 26.07 5.71
N ARG A 82 14.46 25.22 6.72
CA ARG A 82 15.76 24.83 7.32
C ARG A 82 16.54 23.91 6.38
N GLU A 83 15.90 22.84 5.95
CA GLU A 83 16.55 21.78 5.16
C GLU A 83 16.71 22.15 3.69
N ARG A 84 15.91 23.06 3.18
CA ARG A 84 15.91 23.56 1.78
C ARG A 84 15.93 22.42 0.74
N PRO A 85 15.03 21.42 0.84
CA PRO A 85 15.04 20.30 -0.10
C PRO A 85 14.80 20.79 -1.53
N ASP A 86 15.43 20.12 -2.50
CA ASP A 86 15.17 20.34 -3.93
C ASP A 86 13.89 19.63 -4.36
N VAL A 87 13.63 18.43 -3.77
CA VAL A 87 12.42 17.64 -3.97
C VAL A 87 11.84 17.27 -2.61
N VAL A 88 10.53 17.38 -2.45
CA VAL A 88 9.77 16.80 -1.35
C VAL A 88 8.87 15.69 -1.86
N HIS A 89 8.86 14.54 -1.17
CA HIS A 89 7.98 13.43 -1.50
C HIS A 89 7.02 13.13 -0.35
N HIS A 90 5.77 13.53 -0.52
CA HIS A 90 4.69 13.29 0.43
C HIS A 90 4.10 11.90 0.22
N VAL A 91 3.95 11.11 1.28
CA VAL A 91 3.43 9.74 1.21
C VAL A 91 2.14 9.62 1.99
N ALA A 92 1.07 9.25 1.33
CA ALA A 92 -0.31 9.18 1.78
C ALA A 92 -1.02 10.55 1.90
N LEU A 93 -2.33 10.52 2.09
CA LEU A 93 -3.21 11.70 2.00
C LEU A 93 -2.85 12.80 2.99
N LYS A 94 -2.60 12.47 4.27
CA LYS A 94 -2.30 13.47 5.30
C LYS A 94 -0.98 14.22 5.04
N PRO A 95 0.17 13.54 4.79
CA PRO A 95 1.40 14.18 4.34
C PRO A 95 1.23 14.99 3.06
N MET A 96 0.45 14.49 2.09
CA MET A 96 0.20 15.21 0.85
C MET A 96 -0.52 16.54 1.09
N ILE A 97 -1.54 16.58 1.96
CA ILE A 97 -2.27 17.81 2.25
C ILE A 97 -1.42 18.78 3.07
N TYR A 98 -0.87 18.34 4.20
CA TYR A 98 -0.13 19.24 5.10
C TYR A 98 1.23 19.64 4.53
N GLY A 99 1.98 18.66 4.00
CA GLY A 99 3.25 18.90 3.33
C GLY A 99 3.07 19.67 2.02
N GLY A 100 1.97 19.42 1.30
CA GLY A 100 1.63 20.16 0.08
C GLY A 100 1.41 21.64 0.35
N VAL A 101 0.60 22.00 1.35
CA VAL A 101 0.41 23.40 1.76
C VAL A 101 1.75 24.02 2.21
N ALA A 102 2.52 23.33 3.04
CA ALA A 102 3.83 23.80 3.49
C ALA A 102 4.80 24.03 2.32
N ALA A 103 4.81 23.14 1.31
CA ALA A 103 5.66 23.26 0.13
C ALA A 103 5.22 24.40 -0.81
N LEU A 104 3.91 24.61 -0.97
CA LEU A 104 3.37 25.75 -1.70
C LEU A 104 3.79 27.09 -1.06
N LEU A 105 3.75 27.17 0.26
CA LEU A 105 4.20 28.35 1.02
C LEU A 105 5.72 28.54 0.93
N ALA A 106 6.49 27.47 0.94
CA ALA A 106 7.96 27.54 0.81
C ALA A 106 8.44 27.89 -0.59
N ARG A 107 7.62 27.71 -1.64
CA ARG A 107 7.83 28.06 -3.07
C ARG A 107 9.09 27.51 -3.74
N ARG A 108 9.88 26.69 -3.06
CA ARG A 108 11.17 26.18 -3.53
C ARG A 108 11.15 24.75 -4.08
N PRO A 109 10.68 23.73 -3.34
CA PRO A 109 10.88 22.35 -3.76
C PRO A 109 10.03 21.98 -4.96
N ALA A 110 10.51 21.05 -5.77
CA ALA A 110 9.66 20.23 -6.60
C ALA A 110 8.83 19.30 -5.70
N ILE A 111 7.60 19.01 -6.09
CA ILE A 111 6.66 18.29 -5.23
C ILE A 111 6.26 16.97 -5.89
N VAL A 112 6.54 15.87 -5.22
CA VAL A 112 5.98 14.55 -5.53
C VAL A 112 5.03 14.17 -4.39
N SER A 113 3.82 13.76 -4.72
CA SER A 113 2.83 13.36 -3.72
C SER A 113 2.24 12.00 -4.08
N SER A 114 2.55 10.96 -3.31
CA SER A 114 2.03 9.61 -3.53
C SER A 114 0.71 9.40 -2.80
N LEU A 115 -0.37 9.24 -3.56
CA LEU A 115 -1.68 8.85 -3.06
C LEU A 115 -1.75 7.31 -3.03
N THR A 116 -1.44 6.73 -1.87
CA THR A 116 -1.41 5.27 -1.68
C THR A 116 -2.79 4.64 -1.44
N GLY A 117 -3.81 5.46 -1.29
CA GLY A 117 -5.21 5.09 -1.14
C GLY A 117 -6.04 6.35 -1.01
N THR A 118 -7.31 6.28 -1.37
CA THR A 118 -8.22 7.44 -1.35
C THR A 118 -8.65 7.83 0.06
N GLY A 119 -8.49 6.92 1.03
CA GLY A 119 -8.85 7.12 2.42
C GLY A 119 -10.34 7.38 2.64
N TYR A 120 -10.73 7.52 3.90
CA TYR A 120 -12.12 7.73 4.33
C TYR A 120 -12.83 8.87 3.60
N ALA A 121 -12.11 9.95 3.26
CA ALA A 121 -12.70 11.11 2.60
C ALA A 121 -13.35 10.78 1.24
N PHE A 122 -12.81 9.85 0.48
CA PHE A 122 -13.31 9.50 -0.86
C PHE A 122 -14.05 8.15 -0.90
N SER A 123 -13.84 7.26 0.07
CA SER A 123 -14.52 5.96 0.14
C SER A 123 -15.86 6.01 0.88
N SER A 124 -16.03 6.91 1.87
CA SER A 124 -17.25 6.98 2.67
C SER A 124 -18.32 7.91 2.06
N PRO A 125 -19.61 7.51 2.04
CA PRO A 125 -20.72 8.39 1.63
C PRO A 125 -21.13 9.43 2.67
N SER A 126 -20.56 9.38 3.89
CA SER A 126 -20.97 10.20 5.04
C SER A 126 -20.84 11.71 4.78
N LEU A 127 -21.66 12.51 5.46
CA LEU A 127 -21.61 13.98 5.39
C LEU A 127 -20.23 14.50 5.81
N LYS A 128 -19.65 13.91 6.86
CA LYS A 128 -18.29 14.25 7.33
C LYS A 128 -17.24 14.05 6.25
N ALA A 129 -17.28 12.91 5.54
CA ALA A 129 -16.38 12.64 4.42
C ALA A 129 -16.58 13.66 3.29
N ARG A 130 -17.83 14.01 2.96
CA ARG A 130 -18.15 15.01 1.93
C ARG A 130 -17.60 16.38 2.27
N LEU A 131 -17.73 16.84 3.52
CA LEU A 131 -17.16 18.10 3.98
C LEU A 131 -15.62 18.11 3.94
N MET A 132 -14.99 16.99 4.27
CA MET A 132 -13.52 16.85 4.17
C MET A 132 -13.02 16.87 2.72
N ARG A 133 -13.82 16.45 1.75
CA ARG A 133 -13.43 16.44 0.32
C ARG A 133 -13.10 17.84 -0.22
N LEU A 134 -13.83 18.87 0.20
CA LEU A 134 -13.63 20.22 -0.34
C LEU A 134 -12.22 20.75 -0.11
N PRO A 135 -11.69 20.87 1.12
CA PRO A 135 -10.34 21.37 1.35
C PRO A 135 -9.29 20.45 0.73
N ILE A 136 -9.49 19.12 0.74
CA ILE A 136 -8.58 18.15 0.10
C ILE A 136 -8.52 18.43 -1.40
N THR A 137 -9.66 18.60 -2.06
CA THR A 137 -9.73 18.86 -3.51
C THR A 137 -9.07 20.19 -3.86
N LEU A 138 -9.24 21.24 -3.04
CA LEU A 138 -8.59 22.53 -3.27
C LEU A 138 -7.07 22.41 -3.22
N VAL A 139 -6.52 21.71 -2.22
CA VAL A 139 -5.07 21.47 -2.12
C VAL A 139 -4.58 20.64 -3.29
N LEU A 140 -5.30 19.56 -3.66
CA LEU A 140 -4.96 18.74 -4.84
C LEU A 140 -4.92 19.57 -6.12
N ARG A 141 -5.91 20.42 -6.36
CA ARG A 141 -5.95 21.30 -7.53
C ARG A 141 -4.77 22.28 -7.52
N ALA A 142 -4.44 22.88 -6.38
CA ALA A 142 -3.30 23.78 -6.24
C ALA A 142 -1.96 23.08 -6.51
N LEU A 143 -1.80 21.85 -6.03
CA LEU A 143 -0.62 21.02 -6.32
C LEU A 143 -0.55 20.68 -7.81
N LEU A 144 -1.65 20.23 -8.39
CA LEU A 144 -1.73 19.85 -9.80
C LEU A 144 -1.70 21.05 -10.77
N ALA A 145 -1.94 22.27 -10.31
CA ALA A 145 -1.76 23.48 -11.10
C ALA A 145 -0.28 23.88 -11.24
N ARG A 146 0.59 23.39 -10.35
CA ARG A 146 2.02 23.77 -10.34
C ARG A 146 2.83 22.89 -11.28
N GLN A 147 3.65 23.50 -12.16
CA GLN A 147 4.46 22.78 -13.15
C GLN A 147 5.46 21.79 -12.53
N ARG A 148 6.09 22.17 -11.41
CA ARG A 148 7.05 21.34 -10.68
C ARG A 148 6.37 20.50 -9.58
N SER A 149 5.20 19.96 -9.90
CA SER A 149 4.43 19.09 -8.99
C SER A 149 3.84 17.92 -9.76
N VAL A 150 3.92 16.73 -9.19
CA VAL A 150 3.28 15.51 -9.70
C VAL A 150 2.59 14.77 -8.56
N VAL A 151 1.39 14.29 -8.84
CA VAL A 151 0.70 13.36 -7.95
C VAL A 151 0.86 11.94 -8.51
N VAL A 152 1.44 11.07 -7.71
CA VAL A 152 1.66 9.67 -8.04
C VAL A 152 0.51 8.86 -7.48
N VAL A 153 -0.10 8.04 -8.31
CA VAL A 153 -1.14 7.07 -7.95
C VAL A 153 -0.68 5.66 -8.26
N GLN A 154 -1.37 4.67 -7.73
CA GLN A 154 -0.95 3.28 -7.85
C GLN A 154 -1.73 2.47 -8.89
N ASN A 155 -2.88 2.99 -9.35
CA ASN A 155 -3.75 2.33 -10.32
C ASN A 155 -4.51 3.36 -11.16
N GLU A 156 -5.10 2.87 -12.27
CA GLU A 156 -5.84 3.73 -13.21
C GLU A 156 -7.12 4.33 -12.58
N GLY A 157 -7.82 3.61 -11.71
CA GLY A 157 -9.02 4.13 -11.04
C GLY A 157 -8.71 5.35 -10.17
N HIS A 158 -7.57 5.36 -9.48
CA HIS A 158 -7.11 6.55 -8.76
C HIS A 158 -6.71 7.68 -9.69
N ARG A 159 -6.08 7.36 -10.85
CA ARG A 159 -5.75 8.37 -11.87
C ARG A 159 -6.98 9.04 -12.41
N GLU A 160 -7.99 8.29 -12.80
CA GLU A 160 -9.26 8.81 -13.27
C GLU A 160 -9.97 9.68 -12.22
N LEU A 161 -9.95 9.26 -10.95
CA LEU A 161 -10.50 10.06 -9.85
C LEU A 161 -9.82 11.45 -9.79
N LEU A 162 -8.49 11.49 -9.85
CA LEU A 162 -7.74 12.76 -9.81
C LEU A 162 -8.00 13.62 -11.04
N LEU A 163 -8.11 13.03 -12.23
CA LEU A 163 -8.42 13.76 -13.46
C LEU A 163 -9.82 14.34 -13.44
N ARG A 164 -10.80 13.65 -12.83
CA ARG A 164 -12.15 14.22 -12.59
C ARG A 164 -12.11 15.40 -11.60
N LEU A 165 -11.25 15.33 -10.58
CA LEU A 165 -11.12 16.40 -9.58
C LEU A 165 -10.34 17.61 -10.12
N ALA A 166 -9.40 17.40 -11.04
CA ALA A 166 -8.56 18.43 -11.64
C ALA A 166 -8.42 18.19 -13.16
N PRO A 167 -9.43 18.54 -13.96
CA PRO A 167 -9.35 18.45 -15.42
C PRO A 167 -8.14 19.22 -15.96
N GLY A 168 -7.44 18.66 -16.94
CA GLY A 168 -6.23 19.25 -17.53
C GLY A 168 -4.93 18.98 -16.74
N ALA A 169 -4.95 18.17 -15.69
CA ALA A 169 -3.75 17.78 -14.95
C ALA A 169 -3.04 16.53 -15.50
N GLY A 170 -3.37 16.05 -16.71
CA GLY A 170 -2.96 14.75 -17.25
C GLY A 170 -1.49 14.38 -17.05
N ASP A 171 -0.57 15.24 -17.47
CA ASP A 171 0.88 15.02 -17.36
C ASP A 171 1.43 15.13 -15.94
N ARG A 172 0.61 15.63 -15.02
CA ARG A 172 0.96 15.80 -13.60
C ARG A 172 0.34 14.72 -12.69
N VAL A 173 -0.32 13.74 -13.27
CA VAL A 173 -0.75 12.52 -12.59
C VAL A 173 -0.02 11.34 -13.20
N ALA A 174 0.91 10.76 -12.45
CA ALA A 174 1.71 9.62 -12.88
C ALA A 174 1.26 8.35 -12.15
N ILE A 175 1.31 7.21 -12.83
CA ILE A 175 1.12 5.90 -12.20
C ILE A 175 2.50 5.34 -11.86
N VAL A 176 2.70 5.00 -10.58
CA VAL A 176 3.82 4.18 -10.10
C VAL A 176 3.23 3.07 -9.23
N ARG A 177 3.39 1.84 -9.67
CA ARG A 177 2.70 0.67 -9.10
C ARG A 177 3.30 0.22 -7.77
N GLY A 178 2.84 0.82 -6.68
CA GLY A 178 3.19 0.43 -5.32
C GLY A 178 4.60 0.83 -4.89
N SER A 179 5.22 -0.04 -4.12
CA SER A 179 6.59 0.10 -3.60
C SER A 179 7.57 -0.84 -4.28
N GLY A 180 7.09 -1.63 -5.22
CA GLY A 180 7.86 -2.76 -5.72
C GLY A 180 8.00 -3.89 -4.70
N ILE A 181 8.60 -4.97 -5.13
CA ILE A 181 8.95 -6.12 -4.33
C ILE A 181 10.39 -6.55 -4.63
N ASP A 182 11.13 -6.89 -3.59
CA ASP A 182 12.46 -7.48 -3.71
C ASP A 182 12.34 -8.91 -4.28
N THR A 183 12.47 -9.04 -5.61
CA THR A 183 12.35 -10.32 -6.31
C THR A 183 13.52 -11.26 -6.08
N VAL A 184 14.61 -10.78 -5.48
CA VAL A 184 15.74 -11.60 -5.02
C VAL A 184 15.43 -12.24 -3.67
N ARG A 185 14.85 -11.48 -2.76
CA ARG A 185 14.42 -11.96 -1.44
C ARG A 185 13.18 -12.85 -1.51
N TYR A 186 12.19 -12.46 -2.33
CA TYR A 186 10.94 -13.19 -2.55
C TYR A 186 11.06 -14.06 -3.78
N GLN A 187 11.63 -15.26 -3.62
CA GLN A 187 11.78 -16.26 -4.67
C GLN A 187 10.54 -17.11 -4.82
N PRO A 188 10.30 -17.70 -6.00
CA PRO A 188 9.27 -18.72 -6.16
C PRO A 188 9.43 -19.84 -5.14
N LEU A 189 8.33 -20.18 -4.48
CA LEU A 189 8.29 -21.27 -3.51
C LEU A 189 7.57 -22.49 -4.14
N PRO A 190 8.01 -23.72 -3.86
CA PRO A 190 7.29 -24.92 -4.29
C PRO A 190 5.86 -24.94 -3.71
N ASP A 191 4.97 -25.70 -4.36
CA ASP A 191 3.64 -25.96 -3.77
C ASP A 191 3.84 -26.71 -2.46
N PRO A 192 3.24 -26.29 -1.34
CA PRO A 192 3.45 -26.96 -0.06
C PRO A 192 3.00 -28.44 -0.12
N GLU A 193 3.76 -29.34 0.51
CA GLU A 193 3.41 -30.75 0.59
C GLU A 193 2.35 -31.05 1.65
N SER A 194 2.13 -30.08 2.57
CA SER A 194 1.17 -30.21 3.67
C SER A 194 -0.27 -30.38 3.17
N ARG A 195 -1.03 -31.14 3.93
CA ARG A 195 -2.47 -31.33 3.73
C ARG A 195 -3.19 -31.04 5.05
N PRO A 196 -4.37 -30.44 5.03
CA PRO A 196 -5.12 -30.02 3.84
C PRO A 196 -4.50 -28.81 3.12
N VAL A 197 -4.99 -28.50 1.92
CA VAL A 197 -4.65 -27.27 1.19
C VAL A 197 -4.94 -26.07 2.08
N THR A 198 -3.99 -25.14 2.19
CA THR A 198 -4.07 -24.02 3.13
C THR A 198 -4.20 -22.70 2.40
N ILE A 199 -5.18 -21.91 2.76
CA ILE A 199 -5.43 -20.53 2.31
C ILE A 199 -4.65 -19.58 3.23
N GLY A 200 -3.90 -18.63 2.66
CA GLY A 200 -3.16 -17.60 3.40
C GLY A 200 -3.78 -16.23 3.22
N PHE A 201 -4.12 -15.58 4.32
CA PHE A 201 -4.54 -14.18 4.38
C PHE A 201 -3.49 -13.36 5.14
N VAL A 202 -2.94 -12.33 4.49
CA VAL A 202 -1.93 -11.44 5.08
C VAL A 202 -2.38 -10.00 4.93
N ALA A 203 -2.88 -9.42 6.02
CA ALA A 203 -3.26 -8.01 6.09
C ALA A 203 -3.47 -7.59 7.55
N ARG A 204 -3.53 -6.27 7.82
CA ARG A 204 -4.11 -5.78 9.07
C ARG A 204 -5.56 -6.27 9.18
N LEU A 205 -5.99 -6.64 10.36
CA LEU A 205 -7.35 -7.14 10.59
C LEU A 205 -8.34 -5.96 10.68
N LEU A 206 -8.73 -5.49 9.52
CA LEU A 206 -9.68 -4.41 9.31
C LEU A 206 -10.89 -4.92 8.52
N ALA A 207 -12.08 -4.40 8.78
CA ALA A 207 -13.28 -4.73 8.00
C ALA A 207 -13.08 -4.47 6.50
N ASP A 208 -12.40 -3.35 6.16
CA ASP A 208 -12.10 -2.97 4.77
C ASP A 208 -11.21 -3.99 4.03
N LYS A 209 -10.51 -4.88 4.76
CA LYS A 209 -9.71 -5.97 4.18
C LYS A 209 -10.53 -7.23 3.88
N GLY A 210 -11.83 -7.18 4.18
CA GLY A 210 -12.77 -8.24 3.84
C GLY A 210 -12.59 -9.54 4.63
N VAL A 211 -11.90 -9.49 5.78
CA VAL A 211 -11.63 -10.70 6.56
C VAL A 211 -12.91 -11.40 7.04
N ARG A 212 -13.99 -10.63 7.32
CA ARG A 212 -15.29 -11.23 7.67
C ARG A 212 -15.89 -12.02 6.50
N SER A 213 -15.84 -11.47 5.28
CA SER A 213 -16.26 -12.19 4.06
C SER A 213 -15.43 -13.47 3.83
N LEU A 214 -14.12 -13.43 4.16
CA LEU A 214 -13.28 -14.62 4.11
C LEU A 214 -13.73 -15.67 5.13
N ILE A 215 -14.05 -15.28 6.35
CA ILE A 215 -14.53 -16.19 7.39
C ILE A 215 -15.87 -16.83 6.99
N GLU A 216 -16.79 -16.05 6.40
CA GLU A 216 -18.04 -16.61 5.88
C GLU A 216 -17.78 -17.60 4.71
N ALA A 217 -16.90 -17.25 3.77
CA ALA A 217 -16.52 -18.14 2.69
C ALA A 217 -15.87 -19.43 3.22
N TYR A 218 -15.04 -19.32 4.25
CA TYR A 218 -14.43 -20.48 4.89
C TYR A 218 -15.47 -21.40 5.57
N ARG A 219 -16.48 -20.83 6.25
CA ARG A 219 -17.62 -21.60 6.79
C ARG A 219 -18.38 -22.35 5.72
N LEU A 220 -18.60 -21.70 4.55
CA LEU A 220 -19.24 -22.35 3.41
C LEU A 220 -18.42 -23.53 2.89
N LEU A 221 -17.09 -23.41 2.81
CA LEU A 221 -16.20 -24.50 2.41
C LEU A 221 -16.31 -25.70 3.38
N LEU A 222 -16.28 -25.44 4.68
CA LEU A 222 -16.44 -26.48 5.70
C LEU A 222 -17.82 -27.16 5.60
N ALA A 223 -18.88 -26.39 5.41
CA ALA A 223 -20.25 -26.93 5.26
C ALA A 223 -20.39 -27.82 3.99
N ARG A 224 -19.61 -27.55 2.95
CA ARG A 224 -19.52 -28.37 1.74
C ARG A 224 -18.61 -29.61 1.90
N GLY A 225 -18.01 -29.82 3.08
CA GLY A 225 -17.09 -30.92 3.34
C GLY A 225 -15.70 -30.76 2.69
N VAL A 226 -15.34 -29.55 2.25
CA VAL A 226 -14.03 -29.29 1.65
C VAL A 226 -12.95 -29.31 2.71
N ALA A 227 -11.97 -30.20 2.58
CA ALA A 227 -10.82 -30.26 3.49
C ALA A 227 -9.83 -29.11 3.17
N VAL A 228 -9.83 -28.07 4.02
CA VAL A 228 -9.06 -26.85 3.81
C VAL A 228 -8.61 -26.26 5.15
N GLY A 229 -7.42 -25.61 5.17
CA GLY A 229 -6.90 -24.83 6.27
C GLY A 229 -6.92 -23.33 5.97
N LEU A 230 -6.91 -22.49 7.00
CA LEU A 230 -6.86 -21.05 6.88
C LEU A 230 -5.77 -20.48 7.82
N LEU A 231 -4.78 -19.81 7.22
CA LEU A 231 -3.75 -19.04 7.90
C LEU A 231 -4.09 -17.55 7.85
N ILE A 232 -4.20 -16.93 9.03
CA ILE A 232 -4.44 -15.50 9.16
C ILE A 232 -3.18 -14.87 9.76
N ALA A 233 -2.50 -14.00 9.01
CA ALA A 233 -1.36 -13.22 9.49
C ALA A 233 -1.70 -11.73 9.48
N GLY A 234 -1.49 -11.09 10.62
CA GLY A 234 -1.80 -9.69 10.90
C GLY A 234 -2.52 -9.51 12.21
N THR A 235 -2.60 -8.25 12.64
CA THR A 235 -3.22 -7.88 13.92
C THR A 235 -4.31 -6.82 13.72
N PRO A 236 -5.26 -6.71 14.66
CA PRO A 236 -6.11 -5.53 14.78
C PRO A 236 -5.27 -4.25 14.86
N ASP A 237 -5.81 -3.14 14.37
CA ASP A 237 -5.21 -1.80 14.47
C ASP A 237 -6.15 -0.88 15.27
N PRO A 238 -6.01 -0.79 16.60
CA PRO A 238 -6.93 -0.03 17.45
C PRO A 238 -7.03 1.46 17.10
N GLU A 239 -6.06 1.99 16.35
CA GLU A 239 -6.10 3.37 15.85
C GLU A 239 -6.97 3.52 14.59
N ASN A 240 -7.40 2.41 13.98
CA ASN A 240 -8.26 2.42 12.80
C ASN A 240 -9.72 2.15 13.20
N PRO A 241 -10.69 2.99 12.78
CA PRO A 241 -12.10 2.82 13.14
C PRO A 241 -12.75 1.54 12.56
N THR A 242 -12.14 0.90 11.56
CA THR A 242 -12.62 -0.34 10.95
C THR A 242 -11.89 -1.58 11.47
N SER A 243 -11.12 -1.44 12.56
CA SER A 243 -10.42 -2.55 13.20
C SER A 243 -11.36 -3.63 13.67
N ILE A 244 -11.01 -4.89 13.40
CA ILE A 244 -11.71 -6.05 13.94
C ILE A 244 -11.34 -6.20 15.43
N PRO A 245 -12.31 -6.38 16.33
CA PRO A 245 -12.02 -6.68 17.74
C PRO A 245 -11.21 -7.97 17.89
N GLU A 246 -10.24 -7.98 18.79
CA GLU A 246 -9.39 -9.17 18.99
C GLU A 246 -10.20 -10.39 19.49
N GLU A 247 -11.24 -10.16 20.27
CA GLU A 247 -12.16 -11.20 20.73
C GLU A 247 -12.86 -11.90 19.55
N GLU A 248 -13.28 -11.13 18.53
CA GLU A 248 -13.86 -11.67 17.31
C GLU A 248 -12.85 -12.57 16.58
N VAL A 249 -11.59 -12.13 16.48
CA VAL A 249 -10.50 -12.93 15.86
C VAL A 249 -10.27 -14.22 16.63
N ARG A 250 -10.24 -14.17 17.96
CA ARG A 250 -10.11 -15.35 18.82
C ARG A 250 -11.27 -16.32 18.63
N GLY A 251 -12.48 -15.80 18.42
CA GLY A 251 -13.67 -16.63 18.14
C GLY A 251 -13.53 -17.46 16.85
N TRP A 252 -12.76 -17.00 15.87
CA TRP A 252 -12.54 -17.75 14.62
C TRP A 252 -11.67 -19.00 14.82
N LEU A 253 -10.84 -19.04 15.87
CA LEU A 253 -9.97 -20.18 16.18
C LEU A 253 -10.75 -21.45 16.62
N ALA A 254 -12.04 -21.31 16.95
CA ALA A 254 -12.90 -22.44 17.21
C ALA A 254 -13.25 -23.23 15.93
N MET A 255 -13.04 -22.67 14.74
CA MET A 255 -13.29 -23.38 13.49
C MET A 255 -12.13 -24.32 13.15
N PRO A 256 -12.40 -25.55 12.68
CA PRO A 256 -11.36 -26.49 12.29
C PRO A 256 -10.40 -25.91 11.25
N GLY A 257 -9.10 -26.07 11.46
CA GLY A 257 -8.06 -25.68 10.50
C GLY A 257 -7.74 -24.18 10.46
N VAL A 258 -8.36 -23.32 11.29
CA VAL A 258 -8.02 -21.92 11.39
C VAL A 258 -6.83 -21.70 12.33
N ARG A 259 -5.82 -20.98 11.85
CA ARG A 259 -4.65 -20.56 12.62
C ARG A 259 -4.44 -19.05 12.49
N TRP A 260 -4.31 -18.37 13.60
CA TRP A 260 -3.94 -16.95 13.64
C TRP A 260 -2.50 -16.79 14.12
N LEU A 261 -1.66 -16.21 13.29
CA LEU A 261 -0.23 -16.04 13.52
C LEU A 261 0.12 -14.69 14.18
N GLY A 262 -0.87 -13.79 14.34
CA GLY A 262 -0.59 -12.44 14.80
C GLY A 262 0.26 -11.66 13.78
N GLN A 263 1.10 -10.75 14.27
CA GLN A 263 2.06 -10.04 13.45
C GLN A 263 3.26 -10.94 13.15
N VAL A 264 3.56 -11.14 11.87
CA VAL A 264 4.72 -11.90 11.42
C VAL A 264 5.85 -10.96 11.00
N SER A 265 7.08 -11.31 11.34
CA SER A 265 8.27 -10.54 10.95
C SER A 265 8.68 -10.78 9.50
N ASP A 266 8.43 -11.98 8.99
CA ASP A 266 8.71 -12.40 7.62
C ASP A 266 7.50 -13.11 7.00
N VAL A 267 6.80 -12.41 6.13
CA VAL A 267 5.59 -12.97 5.48
C VAL A 267 5.88 -14.14 4.55
N ARG A 268 7.16 -14.39 4.18
CA ARG A 268 7.53 -15.57 3.39
C ARG A 268 7.26 -16.87 4.14
N GLU A 269 7.27 -16.84 5.48
CA GLU A 269 6.89 -18.00 6.31
C GLU A 269 5.43 -18.36 6.08
N VAL A 270 4.54 -17.37 5.98
CA VAL A 270 3.14 -17.59 5.63
C VAL A 270 3.03 -18.20 4.23
N TRP A 271 3.76 -17.64 3.26
CA TRP A 271 3.69 -18.13 1.88
C TRP A 271 4.37 -19.49 1.66
N ARG A 272 5.24 -19.95 2.56
CA ARG A 272 5.76 -21.33 2.55
C ARG A 272 4.71 -22.36 2.95
N GLU A 273 3.80 -22.00 3.84
CA GLU A 273 2.74 -22.90 4.30
C GLU A 273 1.44 -22.75 3.47
N ALA A 274 1.18 -21.57 2.93
CA ALA A 274 -0.04 -21.29 2.17
C ALA A 274 0.09 -21.76 0.70
N HIS A 275 -0.93 -22.45 0.22
CA HIS A 275 -1.08 -22.87 -1.18
C HIS A 275 -1.73 -21.78 -2.03
N ILE A 276 -2.62 -20.97 -1.43
CA ILE A 276 -3.46 -19.97 -2.09
C ILE A 276 -3.34 -18.68 -1.32
N ALA A 277 -3.11 -17.57 -1.98
CA ALA A 277 -3.19 -16.24 -1.38
C ALA A 277 -4.59 -15.65 -1.58
N VAL A 278 -5.20 -15.12 -0.51
CA VAL A 278 -6.52 -14.52 -0.58
C VAL A 278 -6.51 -13.10 -0.02
N LEU A 279 -7.18 -12.18 -0.72
CA LEU A 279 -7.40 -10.81 -0.22
C LEU A 279 -8.74 -10.26 -0.73
N PRO A 280 -9.85 -10.42 0.01
CA PRO A 280 -11.18 -9.96 -0.39
C PRO A 280 -11.45 -8.51 0.06
N SER A 281 -10.50 -7.61 -0.16
CA SER A 281 -10.60 -6.20 0.25
C SER A 281 -11.69 -5.45 -0.49
N LEU A 282 -12.33 -4.50 0.19
CA LEU A 282 -13.32 -3.59 -0.41
C LEU A 282 -12.67 -2.55 -1.32
N HIS A 283 -11.46 -2.15 -1.02
CA HIS A 283 -10.68 -1.20 -1.82
C HIS A 283 -9.18 -1.31 -1.52
N GLU A 284 -8.36 -1.14 -2.54
CA GLU A 284 -6.91 -1.16 -2.45
C GLU A 284 -6.27 -0.08 -3.34
N GLY A 285 -5.09 0.36 -2.95
CA GLY A 285 -4.21 1.11 -3.83
C GLY A 285 -3.43 0.17 -4.74
N LEU A 286 -2.53 -0.60 -4.14
CA LEU A 286 -1.83 -1.75 -4.68
C LEU A 286 -1.44 -2.63 -3.49
N PRO A 287 -2.07 -3.79 -3.28
CA PRO A 287 -1.91 -4.57 -2.07
C PRO A 287 -0.56 -5.28 -2.02
N LYS A 288 0.27 -4.88 -1.05
CA LYS A 288 1.63 -5.43 -0.90
C LYS A 288 1.62 -6.94 -0.64
N SER A 289 0.65 -7.44 0.13
CA SER A 289 0.54 -8.87 0.43
C SER A 289 0.29 -9.72 -0.81
N LEU A 290 -0.51 -9.23 -1.78
CA LEU A 290 -0.68 -9.92 -3.06
C LEU A 290 0.60 -9.85 -3.91
N LEU A 291 1.34 -8.74 -3.86
CA LEU A 291 2.62 -8.61 -4.54
C LEU A 291 3.66 -9.60 -3.98
N GLU A 292 3.69 -9.75 -2.65
CA GLU A 292 4.55 -10.71 -1.94
C GLU A 292 4.17 -12.16 -2.27
N ALA A 293 2.87 -12.47 -2.27
CA ALA A 293 2.36 -13.79 -2.66
C ALA A 293 2.68 -14.13 -4.12
N ALA A 294 2.45 -13.17 -5.03
CA ALA A 294 2.77 -13.32 -6.46
C ALA A 294 4.26 -13.57 -6.69
N ALA A 295 5.14 -12.84 -6.00
CA ALA A 295 6.58 -13.04 -6.05
C ALA A 295 6.99 -14.44 -5.57
N CYS A 296 6.28 -14.98 -4.57
CA CYS A 296 6.43 -16.36 -4.08
C CYS A 296 5.73 -17.41 -4.95
N ALA A 297 5.25 -17.04 -6.14
CA ALA A 297 4.52 -17.91 -7.06
C ALA A 297 3.25 -18.55 -6.46
N ARG A 298 2.51 -17.81 -5.62
CA ARG A 298 1.20 -18.26 -5.12
C ARG A 298 0.09 -17.81 -6.06
N PRO A 299 -0.90 -18.69 -6.36
CA PRO A 299 -2.13 -18.30 -7.04
C PRO A 299 -2.93 -17.36 -6.14
N ILE A 300 -3.66 -16.44 -6.74
CA ILE A 300 -4.36 -15.38 -6.03
C ILE A 300 -5.88 -15.52 -6.19
N VAL A 301 -6.62 -15.37 -5.08
CA VAL A 301 -8.05 -15.06 -5.09
C VAL A 301 -8.22 -13.67 -4.46
N ALA A 302 -8.85 -12.75 -5.18
CA ALA A 302 -9.02 -11.39 -4.69
C ALA A 302 -10.36 -10.80 -5.16
N THR A 303 -10.79 -9.74 -4.51
CA THR A 303 -11.94 -8.97 -5.00
C THR A 303 -11.59 -8.16 -6.24
N ASP A 304 -12.59 -7.99 -7.10
CA ASP A 304 -12.49 -7.24 -8.35
C ASP A 304 -12.53 -5.74 -8.12
N VAL A 305 -11.45 -5.22 -7.50
CA VAL A 305 -11.25 -3.78 -7.24
C VAL A 305 -10.00 -3.27 -7.97
N PRO A 306 -9.93 -1.97 -8.31
CA PRO A 306 -8.85 -1.43 -9.14
C PRO A 306 -7.45 -1.77 -8.67
N GLY A 307 -7.18 -1.68 -7.36
CA GLY A 307 -5.85 -1.98 -6.82
C GLY A 307 -5.49 -3.47 -6.86
N CYS A 308 -6.45 -4.37 -6.71
CA CYS A 308 -6.23 -5.81 -6.85
C CYS A 308 -5.95 -6.19 -8.30
N ARG A 309 -6.65 -5.57 -9.28
CA ARG A 309 -6.45 -5.82 -10.72
C ARG A 309 -5.04 -5.50 -11.21
N GLU A 310 -4.28 -4.66 -10.52
CA GLU A 310 -2.88 -4.37 -10.88
C GLU A 310 -1.97 -5.59 -10.73
N ILE A 311 -2.32 -6.52 -9.84
CA ILE A 311 -1.56 -7.74 -9.54
C ILE A 311 -2.37 -9.00 -9.92
N ALA A 312 -3.66 -9.00 -9.63
CA ALA A 312 -4.57 -10.13 -9.87
C ALA A 312 -5.31 -9.91 -11.19
N ARG A 313 -4.87 -10.55 -12.25
CA ARG A 313 -5.50 -10.47 -13.58
C ARG A 313 -6.35 -11.71 -13.82
N PRO A 314 -7.67 -11.54 -14.09
CA PRO A 314 -8.57 -12.68 -14.26
C PRO A 314 -8.08 -13.62 -15.36
N ASP A 315 -8.19 -14.91 -15.12
CA ASP A 315 -7.82 -16.02 -16.02
C ASP A 315 -6.34 -16.08 -16.44
N GLN A 316 -5.50 -15.14 -15.98
CA GLN A 316 -4.06 -15.15 -16.21
C GLN A 316 -3.28 -15.67 -15.01
N ASN A 317 -3.47 -15.07 -13.83
CA ASN A 317 -2.76 -15.44 -12.61
C ASN A 317 -3.64 -15.46 -11.35
N ALA A 318 -4.93 -15.13 -11.48
CA ALA A 318 -5.83 -14.98 -10.34
C ALA A 318 -7.28 -15.33 -10.70
N LEU A 319 -8.06 -15.60 -9.66
CA LEU A 319 -9.51 -15.60 -9.71
C LEU A 319 -10.02 -14.33 -9.00
N LEU A 320 -10.82 -13.54 -9.69
CA LEU A 320 -11.44 -12.35 -9.13
C LEU A 320 -12.92 -12.59 -8.81
N VAL A 321 -13.36 -12.06 -7.67
CA VAL A 321 -14.72 -12.20 -7.17
C VAL A 321 -15.32 -10.83 -6.85
N PRO A 322 -16.66 -10.67 -6.84
CA PRO A 322 -17.29 -9.44 -6.39
C PRO A 322 -16.93 -9.12 -4.93
N VAL A 323 -16.96 -7.84 -4.58
CA VAL A 323 -16.83 -7.40 -3.18
C VAL A 323 -18.02 -7.86 -2.37
N GLU A 324 -17.79 -8.22 -1.10
CA GLU A 324 -18.84 -8.63 -0.15
C GLU A 324 -19.70 -9.82 -0.66
N ASP A 325 -19.11 -10.71 -1.45
CA ASP A 325 -19.74 -11.96 -1.93
C ASP A 325 -18.97 -13.19 -1.39
N PRO A 326 -19.30 -13.66 -0.18
CA PRO A 326 -18.67 -14.84 0.40
C PRO A 326 -18.93 -16.13 -0.39
N ALA A 327 -20.04 -16.22 -1.11
CA ALA A 327 -20.37 -17.41 -1.91
C ALA A 327 -19.45 -17.51 -3.13
N ALA A 328 -19.30 -16.44 -3.90
CA ALA A 328 -18.37 -16.39 -5.03
C ALA A 328 -16.91 -16.58 -4.56
N LEU A 329 -16.57 -16.05 -3.37
CA LEU A 329 -15.25 -16.25 -2.77
C LEU A 329 -15.02 -17.72 -2.42
N ALA A 330 -16.01 -18.41 -1.83
CA ALA A 330 -15.94 -19.82 -1.52
C ALA A 330 -15.78 -20.68 -2.80
N ASP A 331 -16.54 -20.38 -3.85
CA ASP A 331 -16.47 -21.09 -5.14
C ASP A 331 -15.08 -20.96 -5.76
N ALA A 332 -14.51 -19.74 -5.80
CA ALA A 332 -13.17 -19.49 -6.33
C ALA A 332 -12.09 -20.21 -5.50
N LEU A 333 -12.21 -20.19 -4.18
CA LEU A 333 -11.29 -20.88 -3.28
C LEU A 333 -11.40 -22.41 -3.45
N GLN A 334 -12.61 -22.96 -3.50
CA GLN A 334 -12.85 -24.38 -3.71
C GLN A 334 -12.22 -24.88 -5.01
N ARG A 335 -12.41 -24.14 -6.11
CA ARG A 335 -11.79 -24.47 -7.42
C ARG A 335 -10.26 -24.59 -7.28
N LEU A 336 -9.61 -23.69 -6.54
CA LEU A 336 -8.16 -23.79 -6.34
C LEU A 336 -7.77 -24.85 -5.31
N VAL A 337 -8.62 -25.21 -4.35
CA VAL A 337 -8.37 -26.31 -3.41
C VAL A 337 -8.36 -27.65 -4.16
N GLU A 338 -9.28 -27.84 -5.09
CA GLU A 338 -9.48 -29.09 -5.81
C GLU A 338 -8.51 -29.26 -6.99
N ASP A 339 -8.06 -28.17 -7.63
CA ASP A 339 -7.22 -28.23 -8.83
C ASP A 339 -5.78 -27.76 -8.56
N ALA A 340 -4.90 -28.74 -8.29
CA ALA A 340 -3.47 -28.50 -8.10
C ALA A 340 -2.74 -28.03 -9.37
N ALA A 341 -3.20 -28.44 -10.56
CA ALA A 341 -2.60 -28.00 -11.81
C ALA A 341 -2.88 -26.53 -12.07
N LEU A 342 -4.12 -26.09 -11.83
CA LEU A 342 -4.52 -24.69 -11.91
C LEU A 342 -3.75 -23.84 -10.89
N ARG A 343 -3.60 -24.30 -9.64
CA ARG A 343 -2.77 -23.58 -8.66
C ARG A 343 -1.37 -23.30 -9.17
N ARG A 344 -0.68 -24.32 -9.68
CA ARG A 344 0.69 -24.20 -10.22
C ARG A 344 0.74 -23.28 -11.44
N GLN A 345 -0.23 -23.38 -12.33
CA GLN A 345 -0.32 -22.54 -13.52
C GLN A 345 -0.46 -21.06 -13.15
N LEU A 346 -1.44 -20.72 -12.31
CA LEU A 346 -1.70 -19.35 -11.87
C LEU A 346 -0.56 -18.81 -11.02
N GLY A 347 0.04 -19.63 -10.13
CA GLY A 347 1.19 -19.25 -9.33
C GLY A 347 2.40 -18.88 -10.18
N ALA A 348 2.75 -19.69 -11.17
CA ALA A 348 3.82 -19.39 -12.12
C ALA A 348 3.54 -18.11 -12.92
N ALA A 349 2.30 -17.88 -13.31
CA ALA A 349 1.88 -16.65 -14.00
C ALA A 349 1.95 -15.43 -13.07
N SER A 350 1.62 -15.57 -11.78
CA SER A 350 1.77 -14.53 -10.77
C SER A 350 3.22 -14.04 -10.68
N ARG A 351 4.19 -14.97 -10.62
CA ARG A 351 5.61 -14.63 -10.61
C ARG A 351 6.02 -13.85 -11.86
N ARG A 352 5.66 -14.33 -13.05
CA ARG A 352 6.01 -13.66 -14.31
C ARG A 352 5.44 -12.25 -14.44
N LEU A 353 4.28 -12.01 -13.83
CA LEU A 353 3.68 -10.66 -13.83
C LEU A 353 4.48 -9.69 -12.97
N VAL A 354 5.05 -10.15 -11.86
CA VAL A 354 5.74 -9.31 -10.89
C VAL A 354 7.19 -9.08 -11.27
N ASP A 355 7.87 -10.07 -11.81
CA ASP A 355 9.30 -10.02 -12.13
C ASP A 355 9.53 -9.88 -13.64
N PRO A 356 10.18 -8.80 -14.12
CA PRO A 356 10.78 -7.69 -13.36
C PRO A 356 9.85 -6.47 -13.18
N ALA A 357 8.66 -6.47 -13.77
CA ALA A 357 7.83 -5.27 -13.98
C ALA A 357 7.44 -4.54 -12.67
N LEU A 358 7.22 -5.28 -11.59
CA LEU A 358 6.87 -4.75 -10.28
C LEU A 358 7.99 -4.96 -9.25
N SER A 359 9.23 -5.18 -9.70
CA SER A 359 10.39 -5.25 -8.80
C SER A 359 10.66 -3.89 -8.15
N ASP A 360 11.25 -3.89 -6.97
CA ASP A 360 11.69 -2.68 -6.27
C ASP A 360 12.74 -1.90 -7.08
N ALA A 361 13.56 -2.58 -7.85
CA ALA A 361 14.52 -1.97 -8.77
C ALA A 361 13.80 -1.18 -9.88
N THR A 362 12.80 -1.76 -10.54
CA THR A 362 12.02 -1.10 -11.60
C THR A 362 11.25 0.09 -11.04
N ILE A 363 10.50 -0.11 -9.95
CA ILE A 363 9.71 0.95 -9.31
C ILE A 363 10.62 2.06 -8.73
N GLY A 364 11.79 1.69 -8.20
CA GLY A 364 12.81 2.64 -7.76
C GLY A 364 13.32 3.51 -8.91
N ALA A 365 13.65 2.92 -10.05
CA ALA A 365 14.10 3.62 -11.25
C ALA A 365 13.04 4.58 -11.80
N GLU A 366 11.77 4.13 -11.91
CA GLU A 366 10.63 4.98 -12.31
C GLU A 366 10.46 6.19 -11.38
N THR A 367 10.56 5.95 -10.06
CA THR A 367 10.43 7.02 -9.06
C THR A 367 11.58 8.04 -9.18
N VAL A 368 12.82 7.58 -9.38
CA VAL A 368 13.99 8.44 -9.59
C VAL A 368 13.86 9.26 -10.88
N ALA A 369 13.36 8.66 -11.95
CA ALA A 369 13.09 9.37 -13.21
C ALA A 369 12.11 10.53 -13.02
N LEU A 370 11.06 10.35 -12.20
CA LEU A 370 10.13 11.43 -11.86
C LEU A 370 10.84 12.58 -11.12
N TYR A 371 11.73 12.28 -10.15
CA TYR A 371 12.47 13.33 -9.44
C TYR A 371 13.36 14.13 -10.40
N ARG A 372 14.11 13.45 -11.27
CA ARG A 372 15.00 14.09 -12.24
C ARG A 372 14.22 14.99 -13.21
N ARG A 373 13.12 14.47 -13.77
CA ARG A 373 12.24 15.26 -14.67
C ARG A 373 11.76 16.56 -14.01
N LEU A 374 11.36 16.51 -12.73
CA LEU A 374 10.89 17.69 -12.02
C LEU A 374 12.01 18.70 -11.70
N LEU A 375 13.26 18.23 -11.54
CA LEU A 375 14.41 19.10 -11.32
C LEU A 375 14.85 19.82 -12.60
N GLU A 376 14.64 19.25 -13.79
CA GLU A 376 14.94 19.84 -15.10
C GLU A 376 13.99 20.99 -15.46
N ILE A 377 12.77 21.00 -14.92
CA ILE A 377 11.82 22.11 -15.11
C ILE A 377 12.39 23.36 -14.43
N ARG A 378 12.66 24.42 -15.22
CA ARG A 378 13.19 25.69 -14.70
C ARG A 378 12.29 26.27 -13.61
N ARG A 379 12.92 26.89 -12.61
CA ARG A 379 12.21 27.53 -11.48
C ARG A 379 11.41 28.74 -11.93
#